data_61373a501db129429b4140d75010a549
#
_entry.id   61373a501db129429b4140d75010a549
#
_cell.length_a   1.000
_cell.length_b   1.000
_cell.length_c   1.000
_cell.angle_alpha   90.00
_cell.angle_beta   90.00
_cell.angle_gamma   90.00
#
_symmetry.space_group_name_H-M   'P 1'
#
loop_
_entity.id
_entity.type
_entity.pdbx_description
1 polymer ?
#
loop_
_entity_poly.entity_id
_entity_poly.type
_entity_poly.pdbx_seq_one_letter_code
_entity_poly.pdbx_strand_id
1 'polypeptide(L)'
;LNTTNDPQAKKLHVKISGCPNGCGQHHLANIGFHGAAVKGPKGQIPAYEVFLGGEYGTVSAQQTKYGQRIPRIKVPAKRVPELVSALTSFYSANRRDNEEFNDFLDRTGMETISSIVKLYSEIPPNGAANNLYMDWEKTILYKLERGEGECMV
;
A
#
# COMPACT_ATOMS: atom_id res chain seq x y z
N LEU A 1 -9.80 -5.59 -6.20
CA LEU A 1 -9.46 -5.70 -7.63
C LEU A 1 -10.65 -6.13 -8.51
N ASN A 2 -11.82 -6.36 -7.93
CA ASN A 2 -13.02 -6.72 -8.69
C ASN A 2 -13.60 -5.56 -9.54
N THR A 3 -13.03 -4.37 -9.45
CA THR A 3 -13.50 -3.16 -10.15
C THR A 3 -12.85 -2.96 -11.53
N THR A 4 -11.87 -3.77 -11.89
CA THR A 4 -11.21 -3.68 -13.20
C THR A 4 -11.58 -4.84 -14.11
N ASN A 5 -11.78 -4.56 -15.40
CA ASN A 5 -11.96 -5.57 -16.44
C ASN A 5 -10.64 -5.97 -17.11
N ASP A 6 -9.53 -5.31 -16.76
CA ASP A 6 -8.21 -5.61 -17.31
C ASP A 6 -7.67 -6.95 -16.76
N PRO A 7 -7.43 -7.96 -17.64
CA PRO A 7 -6.92 -9.26 -17.23
C PRO A 7 -5.55 -9.20 -16.55
N GLN A 8 -4.68 -8.27 -16.93
CA GLN A 8 -3.35 -8.10 -16.32
C GLN A 8 -3.48 -7.48 -14.92
N ALA A 9 -4.35 -6.50 -14.75
CA ALA A 9 -4.61 -5.91 -13.44
C ALA A 9 -5.22 -6.90 -12.45
N LYS A 10 -5.99 -7.89 -12.93
CA LYS A 10 -6.54 -8.97 -12.08
C LYS A 10 -5.48 -9.92 -11.53
N LYS A 11 -4.30 -9.98 -12.15
CA LYS A 11 -3.18 -10.80 -11.67
C LYS A 11 -2.37 -10.15 -10.55
N LEU A 12 -2.63 -8.87 -10.24
CA LEU A 12 -1.89 -8.16 -9.22
C LEU A 12 -2.07 -8.78 -7.83
N HIS A 13 -0.97 -9.02 -7.19
CA HIS A 13 -0.94 -9.46 -5.80
C HIS A 13 -0.85 -8.25 -4.88
N VAL A 14 -1.87 -8.08 -4.04
CA VAL A 14 -1.88 -7.08 -2.96
C VAL A 14 -1.75 -7.81 -1.63
N LYS A 15 -0.76 -7.46 -0.82
CA LYS A 15 -0.52 -8.08 0.49
C LYS A 15 -0.36 -7.05 1.58
N ILE A 16 -0.96 -7.33 2.72
CA ILE A 16 -0.96 -6.44 3.88
C ILE A 16 -0.42 -7.21 5.09
N SER A 17 0.58 -6.66 5.76
CA SER A 17 1.07 -7.10 7.07
C SER A 17 0.66 -6.09 8.13
N GLY A 18 0.28 -6.55 9.31
CA GLY A 18 -0.09 -5.68 10.42
C GLY A 18 1.07 -4.86 11.00
N CYS A 19 2.31 -5.34 10.79
CA CYS A 19 3.52 -4.70 11.28
C CYS A 19 4.72 -4.98 10.35
N PRO A 20 5.90 -4.37 10.62
CA PRO A 20 7.11 -4.58 9.83
C PRO A 20 7.63 -6.02 9.76
N ASN A 21 7.23 -6.90 10.68
CA ASN A 21 7.70 -8.30 10.73
C ASN A 21 7.35 -9.12 9.47
N GLY A 22 6.44 -8.62 8.61
CA GLY A 22 6.26 -9.16 7.28
C GLY A 22 5.51 -10.49 7.19
N CYS A 23 4.77 -10.91 8.22
CA CYS A 23 3.99 -12.16 8.24
C CYS A 23 3.04 -12.29 7.04
N GLY A 24 2.49 -11.17 6.56
CA GLY A 24 1.67 -11.10 5.34
C GLY A 24 2.47 -11.07 4.03
N GLN A 25 3.80 -11.16 4.10
CA GLN A 25 4.71 -11.20 2.94
C GLN A 25 4.55 -9.98 1.99
N HIS A 26 4.32 -8.80 2.56
CA HIS A 26 4.12 -7.57 1.78
C HIS A 26 5.30 -7.22 0.87
N HIS A 27 6.52 -7.66 1.22
CA HIS A 27 7.72 -7.45 0.40
C HIS A 27 7.71 -8.20 -0.93
N LEU A 28 6.89 -9.24 -1.06
CA LEU A 28 6.84 -10.11 -2.23
C LEU A 28 5.59 -9.86 -3.09
N ALA A 29 4.87 -8.77 -2.84
CA ALA A 29 3.68 -8.42 -3.59
C ALA A 29 3.95 -7.30 -4.59
N ASN A 30 3.20 -7.28 -5.69
CA ASN A 30 3.22 -6.15 -6.63
C ASN A 30 2.90 -4.83 -5.91
N ILE A 31 1.92 -4.89 -4.98
CA ILE A 31 1.55 -3.79 -4.08
C ILE A 31 1.51 -4.34 -2.66
N GLY A 32 2.44 -3.92 -1.84
CA GLY A 32 2.59 -4.37 -0.46
C GLY A 32 2.35 -3.25 0.55
N PHE A 33 1.84 -3.61 1.71
CA PHE A 33 1.60 -2.68 2.82
C PHE A 33 2.05 -3.30 4.14
N HIS A 34 2.65 -2.51 5.03
CA HIS A 34 2.76 -2.89 6.43
C HIS A 34 2.25 -1.79 7.35
N GLY A 35 1.65 -2.21 8.47
CA GLY A 35 1.05 -1.34 9.45
C GLY A 35 2.04 -0.36 10.07
N ALA A 36 1.58 0.87 10.20
CA ALA A 36 2.30 2.00 10.77
C ALA A 36 1.30 2.96 11.43
N ALA A 37 1.80 4.02 12.01
CA ALA A 37 0.98 5.14 12.46
C ALA A 37 1.55 6.45 11.94
N VAL A 38 0.67 7.43 11.76
CA VAL A 38 1.04 8.81 11.45
C VAL A 38 0.37 9.75 12.45
N LYS A 39 1.06 10.83 12.81
CA LYS A 39 0.51 11.85 13.70
C LYS A 39 -0.32 12.83 12.88
N GLY A 40 -1.59 12.93 13.21
CA GLY A 40 -2.49 13.95 12.69
C GLY A 40 -2.78 15.04 13.71
N PRO A 41 -3.51 16.11 13.33
CA PRO A 41 -3.89 17.22 14.22
C PRO A 41 -4.62 16.79 15.51
N LYS A 42 -5.41 15.73 15.46
CA LYS A 42 -6.25 15.24 16.56
C LYS A 42 -5.73 14.00 17.26
N GLY A 43 -4.56 13.48 16.90
CA GLY A 43 -3.99 12.28 17.49
C GLY A 43 -3.35 11.37 16.46
N GLN A 44 -3.25 10.09 16.79
CA GLN A 44 -2.69 9.08 15.89
C GLN A 44 -3.72 8.60 14.87
N ILE A 45 -3.25 8.36 13.67
CA ILE A 45 -4.03 7.80 12.56
C ILE A 45 -3.40 6.45 12.20
N PRO A 46 -4.19 5.35 12.15
CA PRO A 46 -3.69 4.09 11.63
C PRO A 46 -3.33 4.28 10.15
N ALA A 47 -2.14 3.84 9.78
CA ALA A 47 -1.60 4.06 8.45
C ALA A 47 -0.80 2.85 7.97
N TYR A 48 -0.39 2.89 6.72
CA TYR A 48 0.46 1.86 6.13
C TYR A 48 1.64 2.49 5.38
N GLU A 49 2.80 1.88 5.49
CA GLU A 49 3.90 2.10 4.55
C GLU A 49 3.65 1.27 3.29
N VAL A 50 4.08 1.79 2.15
CA VAL A 50 3.78 1.22 0.83
C VAL A 50 5.05 0.66 0.20
N PHE A 51 4.94 -0.55 -0.34
CA PHE A 51 5.98 -1.27 -1.06
C PHE A 51 5.47 -1.63 -2.45
N LEU A 52 6.25 -1.42 -3.48
CA LEU A 52 5.86 -1.68 -4.86
C LEU A 52 6.90 -2.51 -5.60
N GLY A 53 6.45 -3.35 -6.52
CA GLY A 53 7.29 -4.10 -7.42
C GLY A 53 7.91 -5.36 -6.83
N GLY A 54 7.34 -5.89 -5.75
CA GLY A 54 7.70 -7.21 -5.26
C GLY A 54 7.14 -8.31 -6.16
N GLU A 55 7.79 -9.46 -6.16
CA GLU A 55 7.39 -10.61 -6.95
C GLU A 55 7.88 -11.91 -6.32
N TYR A 56 7.00 -12.91 -6.27
CA TYR A 56 7.44 -14.29 -6.06
C TYR A 56 8.18 -14.77 -7.31
N GLY A 57 9.25 -15.53 -7.11
CA GLY A 57 9.82 -16.31 -8.21
C GLY A 57 8.72 -17.21 -8.78
N THR A 58 8.16 -16.81 -9.92
CA THR A 58 7.30 -17.66 -10.74
C THR A 58 8.16 -18.52 -11.66
N VAL A 59 7.59 -19.52 -12.30
CA VAL A 59 8.31 -20.40 -13.25
C VAL A 59 8.99 -19.58 -14.37
N SER A 60 8.49 -18.38 -14.67
CA SER A 60 9.04 -17.46 -15.64
C SER A 60 10.02 -16.43 -15.06
N ALA A 61 9.89 -16.09 -13.78
CA ALA A 61 10.81 -15.20 -13.09
C ALA A 61 11.79 -16.03 -12.25
N GLN A 62 12.98 -16.18 -12.72
CA GLN A 62 14.03 -16.99 -12.07
C GLN A 62 14.51 -16.43 -10.72
N GLN A 63 14.09 -15.24 -10.33
CA GLN A 63 14.52 -14.59 -9.08
C GLN A 63 13.36 -13.90 -8.37
N THR A 64 13.29 -14.10 -7.06
CA THR A 64 12.41 -13.31 -6.18
C THR A 64 12.85 -11.85 -6.17
N LYS A 65 11.91 -10.94 -6.44
CA LYS A 65 12.14 -9.49 -6.37
C LYS A 65 11.43 -8.95 -5.12
N TYR A 66 12.15 -8.18 -4.31
CA TYR A 66 11.55 -7.49 -3.17
C TYR A 66 11.00 -6.14 -3.58
N GLY A 67 9.81 -5.83 -3.11
CA GLY A 67 9.18 -4.53 -3.32
C GLY A 67 9.99 -3.39 -2.70
N GLN A 68 10.07 -2.29 -3.42
CA GLN A 68 10.73 -1.07 -2.96
C GLN A 68 9.77 -0.26 -2.07
N ARG A 69 10.22 0.09 -0.87
CA ARG A 69 9.47 0.99 0.00
C ARG A 69 9.45 2.40 -0.57
N ILE A 70 8.29 3.03 -0.59
CA ILE A 70 8.18 4.46 -0.88
C ILE A 70 8.59 5.23 0.39
N PRO A 71 9.74 5.94 0.37
CA PRO A 71 10.26 6.55 1.57
C PRO A 71 9.41 7.74 2.02
N ARG A 72 9.26 7.88 3.34
CA ARG A 72 8.61 9.04 3.99
C ARG A 72 7.13 9.24 3.68
N ILE A 73 6.48 8.29 3.02
CA ILE A 73 5.05 8.32 2.74
C ILE A 73 4.36 7.23 3.55
N LYS A 74 3.33 7.63 4.29
CA LYS A 74 2.42 6.72 4.99
C LYS A 74 0.99 7.06 4.60
N VAL A 75 0.24 6.06 4.19
CA VAL A 75 -1.14 6.23 3.72
C VAL A 75 -2.10 5.85 4.83
N PRO A 76 -3.05 6.71 5.23
CA PRO A 76 -4.07 6.37 6.21
C PRO A 76 -4.81 5.07 5.83
N ALA A 77 -5.06 4.21 6.81
CA ALA A 77 -5.67 2.89 6.60
C ALA A 77 -6.97 2.95 5.78
N LYS A 78 -7.81 3.95 6.05
CA LYS A 78 -9.08 4.15 5.34
C LYS A 78 -8.93 4.53 3.86
N ARG A 79 -7.76 4.99 3.44
CA ARG A 79 -7.47 5.37 2.05
C ARG A 79 -6.74 4.30 1.25
N VAL A 80 -6.34 3.21 1.88
CA VAL A 80 -5.66 2.10 1.18
C VAL A 80 -6.48 1.52 0.04
N PRO A 81 -7.79 1.26 0.17
CA PRO A 81 -8.58 0.77 -0.97
C PRO A 81 -8.62 1.74 -2.16
N GLU A 82 -8.74 3.04 -1.88
CA GLU A 82 -8.73 4.08 -2.92
C GLU A 82 -7.38 4.14 -3.63
N LEU A 83 -6.27 4.06 -2.87
CA LEU A 83 -4.93 4.01 -3.43
C LEU A 83 -4.74 2.78 -4.34
N VAL A 84 -5.13 1.60 -3.88
CA VAL A 84 -5.04 0.37 -4.68
C VAL A 84 -5.83 0.51 -5.98
N SER A 85 -7.03 1.06 -5.90
CA SER A 85 -7.87 1.33 -7.07
C SER A 85 -7.20 2.32 -8.04
N ALA A 86 -6.61 3.40 -7.52
CA ALA A 86 -5.92 4.40 -8.33
C ALA A 86 -4.69 3.82 -9.03
N LEU A 87 -3.84 3.08 -8.32
CA LEU A 87 -2.67 2.43 -8.91
C LEU A 87 -3.05 1.41 -9.98
N THR A 88 -4.09 0.62 -9.71
CA THR A 88 -4.61 -0.38 -10.66
C THR A 88 -5.17 0.31 -11.91
N SER A 89 -5.94 1.38 -11.75
CA SER A 89 -6.50 2.14 -12.87
C SER A 89 -5.43 2.84 -13.68
N PHE A 90 -4.42 3.41 -13.01
CA PHE A 90 -3.30 4.06 -13.67
C PHE A 90 -2.48 3.04 -14.50
N TYR A 91 -2.22 1.86 -13.94
CA TYR A 91 -1.58 0.76 -14.65
C TYR A 91 -2.41 0.34 -15.87
N SER A 92 -3.70 0.04 -15.69
CA SER A 92 -4.57 -0.40 -16.79
C SER A 92 -4.66 0.62 -17.94
N ALA A 93 -4.65 1.91 -17.62
CA ALA A 93 -4.77 2.98 -18.60
C ALA A 93 -3.47 3.27 -19.36
N ASN A 94 -2.31 2.95 -18.79
CA ASN A 94 -1.01 3.39 -19.32
C ASN A 94 -0.04 2.25 -19.65
N ARG A 95 -0.39 1.00 -19.33
CA ARG A 95 0.42 -0.15 -19.68
C ARG A 95 0.45 -0.39 -21.19
N ARG A 96 1.52 -0.97 -21.67
CA ARG A 96 1.63 -1.52 -23.04
C ARG A 96 0.94 -2.88 -23.12
N ASP A 97 0.75 -3.38 -24.33
CA ASP A 97 0.20 -4.72 -24.53
C ASP A 97 1.06 -5.77 -23.82
N ASN A 98 0.40 -6.61 -23.02
CA ASN A 98 1.01 -7.66 -22.21
C ASN A 98 2.09 -7.21 -21.20
N GLU A 99 2.27 -5.90 -20.99
CA GLU A 99 3.22 -5.39 -19.98
C GLU A 99 2.77 -5.76 -18.59
N GLU A 100 3.63 -6.41 -17.82
CA GLU A 100 3.39 -6.74 -16.43
C GLU A 100 3.59 -5.52 -15.52
N PHE A 101 3.01 -5.55 -14.33
CA PHE A 101 3.01 -4.40 -13.42
C PHE A 101 4.42 -3.95 -13.02
N ASN A 102 5.31 -4.89 -12.76
CA ASN A 102 6.68 -4.55 -12.35
C ASN A 102 7.47 -3.91 -13.49
N ASP A 103 7.30 -4.38 -14.72
CA ASP A 103 7.91 -3.76 -15.92
C ASP A 103 7.34 -2.36 -16.16
N PHE A 104 6.02 -2.21 -15.95
CA PHE A 104 5.37 -0.91 -16.01
C PHE A 104 5.92 0.07 -14.96
N LEU A 105 6.15 -0.38 -13.72
CA LEU A 105 6.77 0.43 -12.66
C LEU A 105 8.19 0.88 -13.07
N ASP A 106 8.99 -0.05 -13.55
CA ASP A 106 10.38 0.22 -13.96
C ASP A 106 10.42 1.22 -15.13
N ARG A 107 9.51 1.10 -16.09
CA ARG A 107 9.38 2.03 -17.24
C ARG A 107 8.85 3.41 -16.85
N THR A 108 7.82 3.44 -15.99
CA THR A 108 7.16 4.69 -15.58
C THR A 108 8.02 5.51 -14.63
N GLY A 109 8.81 4.82 -13.83
CA GLY A 109 9.65 5.40 -12.81
C GLY A 109 8.96 5.61 -11.47
N MET A 110 9.68 5.31 -10.42
CA MET A 110 9.16 5.35 -9.03
C MET A 110 8.73 6.76 -8.60
N GLU A 111 9.30 7.81 -9.20
CA GLU A 111 8.94 9.20 -8.88
C GLU A 111 7.49 9.51 -9.26
N THR A 112 7.08 9.12 -10.49
CA THR A 112 5.70 9.29 -10.95
C THR A 112 4.72 8.53 -10.07
N ILE A 113 5.04 7.28 -9.75
CA ILE A 113 4.19 6.43 -8.90
C ILE A 113 4.12 6.98 -7.47
N SER A 114 5.24 7.44 -6.91
CA SER A 114 5.28 8.05 -5.57
C SER A 114 4.41 9.32 -5.50
N SER A 115 4.33 10.08 -6.58
CA SER A 115 3.45 11.25 -6.66
C SER A 115 1.97 10.88 -6.53
N ILE A 116 1.56 9.77 -7.15
CA ILE A 116 0.20 9.24 -7.00
C ILE A 116 -0.03 8.81 -5.55
N VAL A 117 0.88 8.03 -4.95
CA VAL A 117 0.74 7.55 -3.57
C VAL A 117 0.67 8.73 -2.59
N LYS A 118 1.43 9.79 -2.83
CA LYS A 118 1.46 11.00 -2.00
C LYS A 118 0.08 11.66 -1.89
N LEU A 119 -0.70 11.68 -2.95
CA LEU A 119 -2.06 12.25 -2.92
C LEU A 119 -2.96 11.57 -1.88
N TYR A 120 -2.76 10.27 -1.65
CA TYR A 120 -3.53 9.50 -0.68
C TYR A 120 -2.94 9.54 0.73
N SER A 121 -1.76 10.12 0.91
CA SER A 121 -1.13 10.30 2.23
C SER A 121 -1.52 11.61 2.92
N GLU A 122 -2.15 12.52 2.22
CA GLU A 122 -2.50 13.84 2.74
C GLU A 122 -3.57 13.76 3.82
N ILE A 123 -3.35 14.43 4.94
CA ILE A 123 -4.28 14.51 6.07
C ILE A 123 -4.88 15.91 6.06
N PRO A 124 -6.21 16.05 5.98
CA PRO A 124 -6.86 17.36 6.01
C PRO A 124 -6.53 18.12 7.30
N PRO A 125 -6.14 19.41 7.22
CA PRO A 125 -5.63 20.16 8.36
C PRO A 125 -6.67 20.37 9.48
N ASN A 126 -7.94 20.41 9.14
CA ASN A 126 -9.01 20.80 10.08
C ASN A 126 -9.77 19.60 10.67
N GLY A 127 -9.22 18.38 10.60
CA GLY A 127 -9.87 17.19 11.13
C GLY A 127 -11.24 16.89 10.48
N ALA A 128 -11.49 17.39 9.27
CA ALA A 128 -12.70 17.14 8.51
C ALA A 128 -12.94 15.65 8.19
N ALA A 129 -11.90 14.83 8.35
CA ALA A 129 -11.97 13.38 8.16
C ALA A 129 -11.78 12.66 9.49
N ASN A 130 -12.71 12.81 10.43
CA ASN A 130 -12.70 12.09 11.73
C ASN A 130 -12.58 10.58 11.58
N ASN A 131 -13.10 10.01 10.48
CA ASN A 131 -13.00 8.59 10.19
C ASN A 131 -11.55 8.11 9.99
N LEU A 132 -10.60 8.96 9.61
CA LEU A 132 -9.20 8.58 9.47
C LEU A 132 -8.55 8.23 10.81
N TYR A 133 -9.07 8.74 11.93
CA TYR A 133 -8.57 8.48 13.28
C TYR A 133 -9.09 7.19 13.90
N MET A 134 -9.90 6.44 13.17
CA MET A 134 -10.47 5.16 13.59
C MET A 134 -9.96 4.06 12.68
N ASP A 135 -9.65 2.91 13.24
CA ASP A 135 -9.32 1.73 12.44
C ASP A 135 -10.58 1.15 11.77
N TRP A 136 -10.39 0.20 10.87
CA TRP A 136 -11.49 -0.50 10.22
C TRP A 136 -12.36 -1.20 11.27
N GLU A 137 -13.69 -1.08 11.09
CA GLU A 137 -14.69 -1.66 11.98
C GLU A 137 -14.62 -1.19 13.45
N LYS A 138 -13.84 -0.14 13.74
CA LYS A 138 -13.76 0.46 15.06
C LYS A 138 -14.49 1.79 15.12
N THR A 139 -15.09 2.06 16.29
CA THR A 139 -15.80 3.31 16.60
C THR A 139 -15.03 4.19 17.59
N ILE A 140 -13.89 3.69 18.08
CA ILE A 140 -13.01 4.40 19.01
C ILE A 140 -11.81 4.98 18.25
N LEU A 141 -11.24 6.05 18.79
CA LEU A 141 -10.01 6.66 18.27
C LEU A 141 -8.86 5.66 18.34
N TYR A 142 -8.11 5.60 17.27
CA TYR A 142 -6.93 4.74 17.19
C TYR A 142 -5.85 5.20 18.17
N LYS A 143 -5.32 4.27 18.92
CA LYS A 143 -4.15 4.42 19.76
C LYS A 143 -3.21 3.25 19.48
N LEU A 144 -1.97 3.58 19.15
CA LEU A 144 -0.95 2.56 19.01
C LEU A 144 -0.63 2.01 20.40
N GLU A 145 -1.11 0.83 20.69
CA GLU A 145 -0.77 0.09 21.90
C GLU A 145 0.32 -0.93 21.51
N ARG A 146 1.48 -0.81 22.17
CA ARG A 146 2.48 -1.87 22.12
C ARG A 146 2.05 -2.91 23.14
N GLY A 147 1.37 -3.95 22.67
CA GLY A 147 1.00 -5.08 23.52
C GLY A 147 2.23 -5.92 23.88
N GLU A 148 2.15 -6.61 24.99
CA GLU A 148 3.03 -7.72 25.31
C GLU A 148 2.62 -8.89 24.40
N GLY A 149 3.30 -9.08 23.28
CA GLY A 149 3.01 -10.14 22.34
C GLY A 149 4.29 -10.72 21.74
N GLU A 150 4.18 -11.86 21.09
CA GLU A 150 5.29 -12.57 20.45
C GLU A 150 6.02 -11.74 19.37
N CYS A 151 5.46 -10.62 18.96
CA CYS A 151 6.03 -9.68 18.00
C CYS A 151 6.63 -8.42 18.63
N MET A 152 6.94 -8.46 19.93
CA MET A 152 7.69 -7.39 20.58
C MET A 152 9.15 -7.44 20.14
N VAL A 153 9.55 -6.46 19.35
CA VAL A 153 10.95 -6.14 19.08
C VAL A 153 11.20 -4.71 19.54
#